data_0a418d92693f29f8f8ffee6443eead66
#
_entry.id   0a418d92693f29f8f8ffee6443eead66
#
_cell.length_a   1.000
_cell.length_b   1.000
_cell.length_c   1.000
_cell.angle_alpha   90.00
_cell.angle_beta   90.00
_cell.angle_gamma   90.00
#
_symmetry.space_group_name_H-M   'P 1'
#
loop_
_entity.id
_entity.type
_entity.pdbx_description
1 polymer ?
#
loop_
_entity_poly.entity_id
_entity_poly.type
_entity_poly.pdbx_seq_one_letter_code
_entity_poly.pdbx_strand_id
1 'polypeptide(L)'
;MSARQLAENWTDIAAQLLKIGATAYGGPAIMGVMQAELQEKRQWVSKERFMDGLSLVNMLPGATAAQLSIFLGYARGGWWGGLLGGLCFVFPGFLVLMALTMGYAALGVTPLIRGALYGLGPVVLGIYVVAVYRLGRAVLSMRSQVLIAIASAVAALATPLGIVSILLLAGGVGLWLFHSRKLGVAVLVPLAACLAILYIIARWVSAPGVLPATATADAPAASLGQVALFLLKVGAFTFGGGLTMIAFIQEQVVSQWSWLTPQEFIDGLALGQLTPGPVLMVAAYVGYKVAGLAGAVVGSIAAFLPSFVMMLALLPVFDRARTLKWTRAALRGIAPAVIGVLAVSLVRLAPHAVPDVFALATLAATVVILMLWRVNTIKVMLGGAVLGIARSRLLSLPVTRSLLSAVTRS
;
A
#
# COMPACT_ATOMS: atom_id res chain seq x y z
N MET A 1 -16.46 21.69 -19.61
CA MET A 1 -15.01 21.76 -19.97
C MET A 1 -14.78 20.75 -21.08
N SER A 2 -14.39 21.18 -22.27
CA SER A 2 -14.56 20.46 -23.53
C SER A 2 -13.30 19.70 -23.96
N ALA A 3 -13.46 18.73 -24.87
CA ALA A 3 -12.39 18.03 -25.61
C ALA A 3 -11.35 18.98 -26.23
N ARG A 4 -11.72 20.23 -26.49
CA ARG A 4 -10.86 21.29 -27.00
C ARG A 4 -9.72 21.66 -26.01
N GLN A 5 -9.99 21.71 -24.71
CA GLN A 5 -8.95 22.01 -23.69
C GLN A 5 -7.93 20.88 -23.55
N LEU A 6 -8.33 19.64 -23.74
CA LEU A 6 -7.41 18.54 -23.81
C LEU A 6 -6.50 18.65 -25.04
N ALA A 7 -7.08 18.92 -26.22
CA ALA A 7 -6.32 19.04 -27.47
C ALA A 7 -5.17 20.07 -27.41
N GLU A 8 -5.35 21.11 -26.62
CA GLU A 8 -4.33 22.17 -26.41
C GLU A 8 -3.27 21.80 -25.37
N ASN A 9 -3.56 20.91 -24.41
CA ASN A 9 -2.72 20.67 -23.23
C ASN A 9 -2.26 19.21 -23.05
N TRP A 10 -2.66 18.27 -23.90
CA TRP A 10 -2.42 16.84 -23.67
C TRP A 10 -0.92 16.48 -23.62
N THR A 11 -0.09 17.15 -24.46
CA THR A 11 1.36 16.93 -24.48
C THR A 11 2.02 17.40 -23.21
N ASP A 12 1.61 18.57 -22.67
CA ASP A 12 2.13 19.09 -21.40
C ASP A 12 1.68 18.20 -20.21
N ILE A 13 0.41 17.77 -20.18
CA ILE A 13 -0.10 16.83 -19.16
C ILE A 13 0.69 15.52 -19.20
N ALA A 14 0.83 14.92 -20.37
CA ALA A 14 1.53 13.65 -20.54
C ALA A 14 2.99 13.77 -20.18
N ALA A 15 3.71 14.76 -20.74
CA ALA A 15 5.16 14.93 -20.51
C ALA A 15 5.49 15.15 -19.03
N GLN A 16 4.72 16.00 -18.32
CA GLN A 16 5.03 16.31 -16.94
C GLN A 16 4.69 15.15 -16.00
N LEU A 17 3.54 14.50 -16.19
CA LEU A 17 3.12 13.42 -15.31
C LEU A 17 3.87 12.10 -15.59
N LEU A 18 4.27 11.83 -16.83
CA LEU A 18 5.24 10.77 -17.14
C LEU A 18 6.58 11.02 -16.46
N LYS A 19 7.10 12.26 -16.56
CA LYS A 19 8.36 12.64 -15.92
C LYS A 19 8.30 12.44 -14.40
N ILE A 20 7.25 12.95 -13.75
CA ILE A 20 7.08 12.81 -12.30
C ILE A 20 6.90 11.33 -11.93
N GLY A 21 6.07 10.58 -12.68
CA GLY A 21 5.87 9.15 -12.48
C GLY A 21 7.16 8.32 -12.62
N ALA A 22 8.08 8.74 -13.49
CA ALA A 22 9.36 8.07 -13.71
C ALA A 22 10.46 8.46 -12.71
N THR A 23 10.37 9.63 -12.05
CA THR A 23 11.48 10.19 -11.26
C THR A 23 11.14 10.43 -9.80
N ALA A 24 9.87 10.46 -9.42
CA ALA A 24 9.46 10.76 -8.06
C ALA A 24 9.28 9.47 -7.23
N TYR A 25 9.88 9.45 -6.05
CA TYR A 25 9.87 8.32 -5.13
C TYR A 25 9.30 8.71 -3.77
N GLY A 26 8.65 7.73 -3.10
CA GLY A 26 8.17 7.88 -1.72
C GLY A 26 6.89 8.70 -1.61
N GLY A 27 5.78 8.07 -1.23
CA GLY A 27 4.41 8.60 -1.17
C GLY A 27 4.24 10.10 -0.90
N PRO A 28 4.50 10.62 0.32
CA PRO A 28 4.34 12.05 0.60
C PRO A 28 5.31 12.96 -0.17
N ALA A 29 6.52 12.49 -0.50
CA ALA A 29 7.50 13.26 -1.26
C ALA A 29 7.04 13.51 -2.70
N ILE A 30 6.33 12.57 -3.31
CA ILE A 30 5.74 12.73 -4.65
C ILE A 30 4.79 13.92 -4.70
N MET A 31 3.94 14.09 -3.68
CA MET A 31 3.02 15.22 -3.60
C MET A 31 3.76 16.55 -3.51
N GLY A 32 4.88 16.60 -2.78
CA GLY A 32 5.77 17.77 -2.76
C GLY A 32 6.41 18.09 -4.11
N VAL A 33 6.83 17.06 -4.87
CA VAL A 33 7.34 17.24 -6.24
C VAL A 33 6.24 17.77 -7.17
N MET A 34 5.01 17.23 -7.07
CA MET A 34 3.87 17.74 -7.84
C MET A 34 3.56 19.20 -7.49
N GLN A 35 3.65 19.57 -6.21
CA GLN A 35 3.50 20.96 -5.80
C GLN A 35 4.54 21.85 -6.43
N ALA A 36 5.82 21.54 -6.26
CA ALA A 36 6.92 22.37 -6.76
C ALA A 36 6.90 22.50 -8.30
N GLU A 37 6.69 21.40 -9.03
CA GLU A 37 6.76 21.44 -10.51
C GLU A 37 5.46 21.94 -11.14
N LEU A 38 4.29 21.50 -10.68
CA LEU A 38 3.02 21.76 -11.37
C LEU A 38 2.26 22.97 -10.79
N GLN A 39 2.32 23.19 -9.46
CA GLN A 39 1.66 24.33 -8.85
C GLN A 39 2.54 25.56 -8.80
N GLU A 40 3.78 25.47 -8.26
CA GLU A 40 4.64 26.63 -8.04
C GLU A 40 5.29 27.11 -9.36
N LYS A 41 5.92 26.21 -10.12
CA LYS A 41 6.67 26.55 -11.30
C LYS A 41 5.81 26.72 -12.56
N ARG A 42 4.84 25.81 -12.77
CA ARG A 42 4.00 25.81 -13.99
C ARG A 42 2.62 26.43 -13.79
N GLN A 43 2.23 26.69 -12.54
CA GLN A 43 0.99 27.35 -12.19
C GLN A 43 -0.27 26.72 -12.82
N TRP A 44 -0.30 25.37 -12.90
CA TRP A 44 -1.47 24.64 -13.41
C TRP A 44 -2.74 24.90 -12.59
N VAL A 45 -2.55 25.13 -11.29
CA VAL A 45 -3.61 25.47 -10.32
C VAL A 45 -3.10 26.51 -9.33
N SER A 46 -4.00 27.30 -8.73
CA SER A 46 -3.62 28.19 -7.62
C SER A 46 -3.19 27.38 -6.40
N LYS A 47 -2.48 28.02 -5.47
CA LYS A 47 -2.05 27.38 -4.21
C LYS A 47 -3.26 26.87 -3.41
N GLU A 48 -4.33 27.66 -3.32
CA GLU A 48 -5.57 27.31 -2.63
C GLU A 48 -6.21 26.07 -3.26
N ARG A 49 -6.31 26.03 -4.60
CA ARG A 49 -6.89 24.92 -5.34
C ARG A 49 -6.05 23.66 -5.21
N PHE A 50 -4.72 23.79 -5.15
CA PHE A 50 -3.83 22.65 -4.87
C PHE A 50 -4.05 22.08 -3.47
N MET A 51 -4.14 22.94 -2.45
CA MET A 51 -4.41 22.52 -1.06
C MET A 51 -5.80 21.89 -0.90
N ASP A 52 -6.80 22.40 -1.61
CA ASP A 52 -8.12 21.77 -1.69
C ASP A 52 -8.05 20.36 -2.28
N GLY A 53 -7.32 20.19 -3.40
CA GLY A 53 -7.08 18.90 -4.04
C GLY A 53 -6.32 17.94 -3.12
N LEU A 54 -5.28 18.43 -2.45
CA LEU A 54 -4.52 17.64 -1.48
C LEU A 54 -5.40 17.17 -0.30
N SER A 55 -6.27 18.04 0.17
CA SER A 55 -7.25 17.71 1.22
C SER A 55 -8.21 16.62 0.74
N LEU A 56 -8.72 16.71 -0.50
CA LEU A 56 -9.61 15.73 -1.09
C LEU A 56 -8.97 14.34 -1.18
N VAL A 57 -7.78 14.25 -1.78
CA VAL A 57 -7.12 12.95 -1.97
C VAL A 57 -6.72 12.30 -0.65
N ASN A 58 -6.47 13.07 0.40
CA ASN A 58 -6.24 12.56 1.74
C ASN A 58 -7.52 12.08 2.45
N MET A 59 -8.69 12.50 1.97
CA MET A 59 -9.99 12.05 2.48
C MET A 59 -10.53 10.81 1.75
N LEU A 60 -10.08 10.55 0.54
CA LEU A 60 -10.55 9.42 -0.26
C LEU A 60 -9.68 8.19 -0.04
N PRO A 61 -10.29 6.99 -0.06
CA PRO A 61 -9.49 5.78 -0.18
C PRO A 61 -8.85 5.70 -1.56
N GLY A 62 -7.70 5.03 -1.65
CA GLY A 62 -6.98 4.84 -2.89
C GLY A 62 -5.54 5.34 -2.85
N ALA A 63 -4.89 5.34 -4.01
CA ALA A 63 -3.52 5.80 -4.19
C ALA A 63 -3.46 7.34 -4.25
N THR A 64 -3.21 8.00 -3.13
CA THR A 64 -3.25 9.48 -3.00
C THR A 64 -2.42 10.21 -4.07
N ALA A 65 -1.23 9.72 -4.41
CA ALA A 65 -0.38 10.35 -5.44
C ALA A 65 -1.00 10.21 -6.85
N ALA A 66 -1.59 9.04 -7.17
CA ALA A 66 -2.32 8.86 -8.42
C ALA A 66 -3.59 9.71 -8.46
N GLN A 67 -4.31 9.80 -7.35
CA GLN A 67 -5.49 10.67 -7.22
C GLN A 67 -5.12 12.15 -7.41
N LEU A 68 -3.98 12.60 -6.86
CA LEU A 68 -3.51 13.97 -7.05
C LEU A 68 -3.11 14.23 -8.51
N SER A 69 -2.51 13.26 -9.21
CA SER A 69 -2.19 13.38 -10.64
C SER A 69 -3.46 13.47 -11.50
N ILE A 70 -4.51 12.71 -11.15
CA ILE A 70 -5.83 12.80 -11.78
C ILE A 70 -6.45 14.19 -11.55
N PHE A 71 -6.37 14.71 -10.32
CA PHE A 71 -6.85 16.05 -9.97
C PHE A 71 -6.16 17.15 -10.79
N LEU A 72 -4.83 17.11 -10.87
CA LEU A 72 -4.05 18.11 -11.60
C LEU A 72 -4.27 18.02 -13.12
N GLY A 73 -4.35 16.79 -13.65
CA GLY A 73 -4.70 16.55 -15.05
C GLY A 73 -6.12 17.04 -15.38
N TYR A 74 -7.08 16.81 -14.48
CA TYR A 74 -8.45 17.30 -14.61
C TYR A 74 -8.51 18.85 -14.60
N ALA A 75 -7.77 19.48 -13.74
CA ALA A 75 -7.71 20.94 -13.69
C ALA A 75 -7.17 21.54 -14.99
N ARG A 76 -6.28 20.85 -15.70
CA ARG A 76 -5.65 21.30 -16.93
C ARG A 76 -6.40 20.93 -18.21
N GLY A 77 -7.03 19.74 -18.26
CA GLY A 77 -7.64 19.19 -19.47
C GLY A 77 -9.02 18.55 -19.27
N GLY A 78 -9.72 18.87 -18.17
CA GLY A 78 -11.02 18.32 -17.84
C GLY A 78 -10.98 16.82 -17.58
N TRP A 79 -12.10 16.13 -17.79
CA TRP A 79 -12.24 14.70 -17.47
C TRP A 79 -11.19 13.82 -18.16
N TRP A 80 -10.96 14.05 -19.45
CA TRP A 80 -9.95 13.33 -20.23
C TRP A 80 -8.53 13.68 -19.80
N GLY A 81 -8.28 14.93 -19.37
CA GLY A 81 -7.01 15.36 -18.80
C GLY A 81 -6.72 14.65 -17.48
N GLY A 82 -7.74 14.43 -16.66
CA GLY A 82 -7.62 13.64 -15.43
C GLY A 82 -7.29 12.17 -15.71
N LEU A 83 -7.99 11.54 -16.65
CA LEU A 83 -7.71 10.17 -17.08
C LEU A 83 -6.27 10.02 -17.60
N LEU A 84 -5.89 10.88 -18.56
CA LEU A 84 -4.55 10.91 -19.13
C LEU A 84 -3.48 11.13 -18.06
N GLY A 85 -3.69 12.09 -17.17
CA GLY A 85 -2.75 12.44 -16.12
C GLY A 85 -2.49 11.29 -15.14
N GLY A 86 -3.55 10.62 -14.71
CA GLY A 86 -3.44 9.44 -13.86
C GLY A 86 -2.71 8.29 -14.54
N LEU A 87 -3.05 7.98 -15.79
CA LEU A 87 -2.38 6.92 -16.57
C LEU A 87 -0.90 7.23 -16.79
N CYS A 88 -0.57 8.44 -17.23
CA CYS A 88 0.82 8.86 -17.45
C CYS A 88 1.67 8.80 -16.18
N PHE A 89 1.07 9.11 -15.02
CA PHE A 89 1.77 9.03 -13.74
C PHE A 89 2.03 7.59 -13.28
N VAL A 90 1.08 6.68 -13.48
CA VAL A 90 1.17 5.28 -13.02
C VAL A 90 2.03 4.42 -13.95
N PHE A 91 1.97 4.67 -15.26
CA PHE A 91 2.56 3.83 -16.29
C PHE A 91 4.08 3.62 -16.17
N PRO A 92 4.93 4.64 -15.92
CA PRO A 92 6.37 4.43 -15.77
C PRO A 92 6.71 3.50 -14.60
N GLY A 93 6.02 3.67 -13.46
CA GLY A 93 6.18 2.80 -12.31
C GLY A 93 5.82 1.35 -12.62
N PHE A 94 4.74 1.12 -13.37
CA PHE A 94 4.38 -0.22 -13.83
C PHE A 94 5.51 -0.85 -14.67
N LEU A 95 6.04 -0.13 -15.65
CA LEU A 95 7.12 -0.65 -16.51
C LEU A 95 8.38 -0.99 -15.71
N VAL A 96 8.81 -0.09 -14.81
CA VAL A 96 10.00 -0.31 -13.98
C VAL A 96 9.80 -1.50 -13.05
N LEU A 97 8.66 -1.59 -12.37
CA LEU A 97 8.39 -2.72 -11.49
C LEU A 97 8.33 -4.03 -12.27
N MET A 98 7.71 -4.04 -13.45
CA MET A 98 7.66 -5.24 -14.28
C MET A 98 9.05 -5.66 -14.77
N ALA A 99 9.88 -4.71 -15.20
CA ALA A 99 11.26 -5.00 -15.59
C ALA A 99 12.06 -5.60 -14.42
N LEU A 100 11.93 -5.03 -13.21
CA LEU A 100 12.57 -5.57 -12.00
C LEU A 100 12.03 -6.95 -11.63
N THR A 101 10.71 -7.15 -11.69
CA THR A 101 10.06 -8.44 -11.35
C THR A 101 10.43 -9.54 -12.34
N MET A 102 10.36 -9.24 -13.64
CA MET A 102 10.74 -10.19 -14.69
C MET A 102 12.24 -10.49 -14.67
N GLY A 103 13.08 -9.46 -14.45
CA GLY A 103 14.52 -9.65 -14.25
C GLY A 103 14.83 -10.55 -13.04
N TYR A 104 14.14 -10.31 -11.92
CA TYR A 104 14.24 -11.17 -10.73
C TYR A 104 13.81 -12.62 -11.02
N ALA A 105 12.71 -12.81 -11.76
CA ALA A 105 12.23 -14.15 -12.13
C ALA A 105 13.17 -14.85 -13.13
N ALA A 106 13.72 -14.14 -14.12
CA ALA A 106 14.57 -14.69 -15.16
C ALA A 106 15.99 -15.02 -14.68
N LEU A 107 16.60 -14.14 -13.86
CA LEU A 107 17.96 -14.32 -13.34
C LEU A 107 18.02 -15.37 -12.23
N GLY A 108 16.89 -15.77 -11.68
CA GLY A 108 16.81 -16.64 -10.52
C GLY A 108 17.42 -16.02 -9.28
N VAL A 109 17.53 -16.82 -8.22
CA VAL A 109 18.09 -16.34 -6.94
C VAL A 109 19.61 -16.53 -6.94
N THR A 110 20.33 -15.72 -7.73
CA THR A 110 21.81 -15.71 -7.66
C THR A 110 22.29 -15.28 -6.27
N PRO A 111 23.50 -15.68 -5.82
CA PRO A 111 24.03 -15.27 -4.52
C PRO A 111 24.04 -13.75 -4.32
N LEU A 112 24.25 -12.99 -5.40
CA LEU A 112 24.25 -11.51 -5.39
C LEU A 112 22.82 -10.97 -5.12
N ILE A 113 21.84 -11.48 -5.85
CA ILE A 113 20.44 -11.07 -5.69
C ILE A 113 19.91 -11.45 -4.32
N ARG A 114 20.21 -12.67 -3.87
CA ARG A 114 19.86 -13.13 -2.53
C ARG A 114 20.46 -12.26 -1.43
N GLY A 115 21.75 -11.88 -1.57
CA GLY A 115 22.40 -10.98 -0.66
C GLY A 115 21.75 -9.60 -0.63
N ALA A 116 21.45 -9.02 -1.81
CA ALA A 116 20.79 -7.74 -1.92
C ALA A 116 19.41 -7.75 -1.25
N LEU A 117 18.56 -8.72 -1.58
CA LEU A 117 17.19 -8.84 -1.04
C LEU A 117 17.21 -9.10 0.47
N TYR A 118 18.16 -9.92 0.95
CA TYR A 118 18.37 -10.13 2.38
C TYR A 118 18.63 -8.80 3.11
N GLY A 119 19.48 -7.93 2.56
CA GLY A 119 19.75 -6.61 3.13
C GLY A 119 18.58 -5.63 2.98
N LEU A 120 17.78 -5.77 1.93
CA LEU A 120 16.61 -4.94 1.68
C LEU A 120 15.44 -5.24 2.63
N GLY A 121 15.24 -6.49 3.05
CA GLY A 121 14.14 -6.89 3.92
C GLY A 121 14.02 -6.02 5.19
N PRO A 122 15.05 -5.95 6.05
CA PRO A 122 15.00 -5.12 7.25
C PRO A 122 14.91 -3.63 6.95
N VAL A 123 15.50 -3.15 5.84
CA VAL A 123 15.39 -1.74 5.41
C VAL A 123 13.94 -1.39 5.05
N VAL A 124 13.28 -2.23 4.26
CA VAL A 124 11.89 -2.04 3.86
C VAL A 124 10.97 -2.05 5.08
N LEU A 125 11.17 -3.00 6.00
CA LEU A 125 10.42 -3.02 7.25
C LEU A 125 10.63 -1.72 8.05
N GLY A 126 11.88 -1.23 8.14
CA GLY A 126 12.22 0.03 8.80
C GLY A 126 11.55 1.25 8.17
N ILE A 127 11.51 1.31 6.83
CA ILE A 127 10.79 2.36 6.11
C ILE A 127 9.30 2.36 6.49
N TYR A 128 8.66 1.19 6.54
CA TYR A 128 7.25 1.07 6.90
C TYR A 128 7.00 1.36 8.38
N VAL A 129 7.88 0.95 9.29
CA VAL A 129 7.81 1.32 10.71
C VAL A 129 7.82 2.84 10.87
N VAL A 130 8.75 3.54 10.21
CA VAL A 130 8.82 5.01 10.26
C VAL A 130 7.59 5.65 9.60
N ALA A 131 7.09 5.09 8.50
CA ALA A 131 5.88 5.59 7.83
C ALA A 131 4.64 5.46 8.73
N VAL A 132 4.45 4.30 9.37
CA VAL A 132 3.34 4.06 10.32
C VAL A 132 3.47 4.95 11.55
N TYR A 133 4.68 5.15 12.09
CA TYR A 133 4.92 6.07 13.19
C TYR A 133 4.55 7.51 12.82
N ARG A 134 5.02 8.02 11.67
CA ARG A 134 4.70 9.38 11.21
C ARG A 134 3.20 9.57 10.96
N LEU A 135 2.56 8.59 10.33
CA LEU A 135 1.13 8.60 10.11
C LEU A 135 0.37 8.54 11.44
N GLY A 136 0.82 7.70 12.38
CA GLY A 136 0.24 7.60 13.72
C GLY A 136 0.31 8.95 14.47
N ARG A 137 1.45 9.64 14.45
CA ARG A 137 1.57 10.97 15.06
C ARG A 137 0.64 12.02 14.43
N ALA A 138 0.36 11.90 13.13
CA ALA A 138 -0.55 12.83 12.46
C ALA A 138 -2.03 12.53 12.78
N VAL A 139 -2.37 11.27 13.01
CA VAL A 139 -3.76 10.78 13.15
C VAL A 139 -4.17 10.69 14.62
N LEU A 140 -3.30 10.19 15.52
CA LEU A 140 -3.62 9.89 16.90
C LEU A 140 -3.48 11.13 17.80
N SER A 141 -4.38 12.10 17.63
CA SER A 141 -4.38 13.36 18.40
C SER A 141 -5.27 13.30 19.65
N MET A 142 -6.24 12.37 19.69
CA MET A 142 -7.22 12.25 20.78
C MET A 142 -7.16 10.86 21.42
N ARG A 143 -7.49 10.75 22.73
CA ARG A 143 -7.56 9.45 23.44
C ARG A 143 -8.51 8.45 22.76
N SER A 144 -9.64 8.91 22.25
CA SER A 144 -10.60 8.07 21.52
C SER A 144 -9.99 7.46 20.26
N GLN A 145 -9.14 8.18 19.55
CA GLN A 145 -8.45 7.67 18.36
C GLN A 145 -7.40 6.61 18.73
N VAL A 146 -6.68 6.80 19.82
CA VAL A 146 -5.75 5.79 20.36
C VAL A 146 -6.51 4.50 20.73
N LEU A 147 -7.66 4.64 21.40
CA LEU A 147 -8.51 3.49 21.73
C LEU A 147 -9.02 2.75 20.48
N ILE A 148 -9.44 3.47 19.43
CA ILE A 148 -9.84 2.87 18.16
C ILE A 148 -8.66 2.10 17.54
N ALA A 149 -7.45 2.66 17.53
CA ALA A 149 -6.26 2.01 17.00
C ALA A 149 -5.94 0.71 17.76
N ILE A 150 -5.96 0.75 19.10
CA ILE A 150 -5.74 -0.42 19.95
C ILE A 150 -6.83 -1.48 19.73
N ALA A 151 -8.11 -1.08 19.75
CA ALA A 151 -9.23 -1.98 19.53
C ALA A 151 -9.16 -2.66 18.15
N SER A 152 -8.76 -1.91 17.11
CA SER A 152 -8.57 -2.45 15.75
C SER A 152 -7.39 -3.40 15.66
N ALA A 153 -6.29 -3.12 16.37
CA ALA A 153 -5.14 -4.03 16.47
C ALA A 153 -5.54 -5.34 17.19
N VAL A 154 -6.26 -5.25 18.31
CA VAL A 154 -6.77 -6.41 19.04
C VAL A 154 -7.74 -7.21 18.17
N ALA A 155 -8.66 -6.54 17.48
CA ALA A 155 -9.60 -7.20 16.57
C ALA A 155 -8.86 -7.95 15.44
N ALA A 156 -7.82 -7.36 14.86
CA ALA A 156 -7.00 -7.98 13.80
C ALA A 156 -6.17 -9.18 14.31
N LEU A 157 -5.86 -9.25 15.60
CA LEU A 157 -5.14 -10.37 16.21
C LEU A 157 -6.06 -11.47 16.71
N ALA A 158 -7.17 -11.09 17.34
CA ALA A 158 -7.99 -12.00 18.16
C ALA A 158 -9.29 -12.45 17.47
N THR A 159 -9.67 -11.85 16.34
CA THR A 159 -10.92 -12.18 15.67
C THR A 159 -10.69 -12.59 14.20
N PRO A 160 -11.59 -13.39 13.61
CA PRO A 160 -11.55 -13.73 12.19
C PRO A 160 -12.08 -12.60 11.30
N LEU A 161 -12.26 -11.39 11.83
CA LEU A 161 -12.74 -10.25 11.07
C LEU A 161 -11.67 -9.80 10.07
N GLY A 162 -12.01 -9.80 8.79
CA GLY A 162 -11.13 -9.24 7.75
C GLY A 162 -10.96 -7.73 7.91
N ILE A 163 -9.86 -7.22 7.38
CA ILE A 163 -9.47 -5.80 7.51
C ILE A 163 -10.59 -4.84 7.08
N VAL A 164 -11.31 -5.14 5.99
CA VAL A 164 -12.44 -4.32 5.52
C VAL A 164 -13.49 -4.15 6.62
N SER A 165 -13.86 -5.26 7.28
CA SER A 165 -14.85 -5.26 8.36
C SER A 165 -14.41 -4.38 9.52
N ILE A 166 -13.14 -4.47 9.91
CA ILE A 166 -12.53 -3.65 10.96
C ILE A 166 -12.58 -2.16 10.58
N LEU A 167 -12.22 -1.82 9.35
CA LEU A 167 -12.23 -0.42 8.86
C LEU A 167 -13.66 0.14 8.79
N LEU A 168 -14.64 -0.64 8.32
CA LEU A 168 -16.04 -0.22 8.26
C LEU A 168 -16.63 -0.02 9.65
N LEU A 169 -16.38 -0.94 10.59
CA LEU A 169 -16.77 -0.79 11.98
C LEU A 169 -16.14 0.46 12.62
N ALA A 170 -14.87 0.67 12.40
CA ALA A 170 -14.17 1.86 12.89
C ALA A 170 -14.73 3.16 12.28
N GLY A 171 -15.13 3.13 11.00
CA GLY A 171 -15.85 4.24 10.36
C GLY A 171 -17.20 4.53 11.02
N GLY A 172 -17.97 3.50 11.34
CA GLY A 172 -19.22 3.62 12.10
C GLY A 172 -19.02 4.18 13.51
N VAL A 173 -17.97 3.71 14.22
CA VAL A 173 -17.55 4.28 15.52
C VAL A 173 -17.15 5.75 15.36
N GLY A 174 -16.45 6.10 14.29
CA GLY A 174 -16.11 7.49 13.96
C GLY A 174 -17.35 8.37 13.77
N LEU A 175 -18.37 7.88 13.06
CA LEU A 175 -19.66 8.57 12.92
C LEU A 175 -20.35 8.75 14.27
N TRP A 176 -20.35 7.74 15.11
CA TRP A 176 -20.95 7.76 16.44
C TRP A 176 -20.28 8.76 17.39
N LEU A 177 -18.95 8.79 17.40
CA LEU A 177 -18.17 9.64 18.29
C LEU A 177 -18.07 11.10 17.81
N PHE A 178 -17.92 11.33 16.49
CA PHE A 178 -17.52 12.63 15.95
C PHE A 178 -18.59 13.34 15.12
N HIS A 179 -19.77 12.72 14.88
CA HIS A 179 -20.84 13.33 14.10
C HIS A 179 -22.20 13.24 14.80
N SER A 180 -22.80 12.06 14.85
CA SER A 180 -24.14 11.85 15.40
C SER A 180 -24.29 10.44 15.97
N ARG A 181 -24.71 10.35 17.22
CA ARG A 181 -24.98 9.05 17.87
C ARG A 181 -26.05 8.25 17.13
N LYS A 182 -27.10 8.91 16.64
CA LYS A 182 -28.18 8.25 15.89
C LYS A 182 -27.66 7.67 14.58
N LEU A 183 -26.91 8.44 13.80
CA LEU A 183 -26.34 7.97 12.54
C LEU A 183 -25.29 6.87 12.77
N GLY A 184 -24.42 7.01 13.77
CA GLY A 184 -23.45 5.99 14.13
C GLY A 184 -24.09 4.66 14.50
N VAL A 185 -25.12 4.67 15.35
CA VAL A 185 -25.88 3.45 15.72
C VAL A 185 -26.60 2.88 14.49
N ALA A 186 -27.23 3.72 13.67
CA ALA A 186 -27.93 3.28 12.44
C ALA A 186 -26.99 2.60 11.43
N VAL A 187 -25.69 2.91 11.45
CA VAL A 187 -24.69 2.25 10.61
C VAL A 187 -24.06 1.04 11.32
N LEU A 188 -23.70 1.16 12.60
CA LEU A 188 -23.00 0.11 13.33
C LEU A 188 -23.87 -1.12 13.57
N VAL A 189 -25.15 -0.94 13.94
CA VAL A 189 -26.03 -2.07 14.29
C VAL A 189 -26.26 -2.98 13.08
N PRO A 190 -26.73 -2.50 11.91
CA PRO A 190 -26.91 -3.38 10.77
C PRO A 190 -25.59 -3.96 10.24
N LEU A 191 -24.47 -3.21 10.31
CA LEU A 191 -23.17 -3.71 9.91
C LEU A 191 -22.70 -4.84 10.84
N ALA A 192 -22.79 -4.66 12.16
CA ALA A 192 -22.44 -5.70 13.13
C ALA A 192 -23.35 -6.93 13.01
N ALA A 193 -24.65 -6.72 12.80
CA ALA A 193 -25.60 -7.81 12.56
C ALA A 193 -25.27 -8.58 11.28
N CYS A 194 -24.97 -7.88 10.18
CA CYS A 194 -24.57 -8.50 8.92
C CYS A 194 -23.29 -9.34 9.09
N LEU A 195 -22.27 -8.79 9.75
CA LEU A 195 -21.01 -9.51 10.01
C LEU A 195 -21.22 -10.72 10.92
N ALA A 196 -22.07 -10.61 11.94
CA ALA A 196 -22.42 -11.72 12.83
C ALA A 196 -23.17 -12.83 12.07
N ILE A 197 -24.13 -12.47 11.22
CA ILE A 197 -24.88 -13.43 10.39
C ILE A 197 -23.92 -14.13 9.42
N LEU A 198 -23.06 -13.38 8.71
CA LEU A 198 -22.06 -13.95 7.80
C LEU A 198 -21.10 -14.90 8.54
N TYR A 199 -20.67 -14.54 9.74
CA TYR A 199 -19.84 -15.39 10.57
C TYR A 199 -20.54 -16.69 10.99
N ILE A 200 -21.80 -16.59 11.42
CA ILE A 200 -22.61 -17.75 11.79
C ILE A 200 -22.80 -18.65 10.57
N ILE A 201 -23.18 -18.11 9.42
CA ILE A 201 -23.36 -18.88 8.18
C ILE A 201 -22.04 -19.58 7.80
N ALA A 202 -20.92 -18.86 7.80
CA ALA A 202 -19.62 -19.44 7.50
C ALA A 202 -19.28 -20.61 8.43
N ARG A 203 -19.57 -20.46 9.73
CA ARG A 203 -19.33 -21.51 10.72
C ARG A 203 -20.26 -22.73 10.53
N TRP A 204 -21.51 -22.51 10.12
CA TRP A 204 -22.45 -23.60 9.82
C TRP A 204 -22.04 -24.35 8.54
N VAL A 205 -21.64 -23.64 7.49
CA VAL A 205 -21.19 -24.24 6.22
C VAL A 205 -19.85 -24.98 6.40
N SER A 206 -18.98 -24.52 7.31
CA SER A 206 -17.69 -25.14 7.61
C SER A 206 -17.77 -26.22 8.72
N ALA A 207 -18.97 -26.56 9.21
CA ALA A 207 -19.14 -27.63 10.19
C ALA A 207 -18.73 -28.98 9.57
N PRO A 208 -17.96 -29.84 10.29
CA PRO A 208 -17.51 -31.13 9.77
C PRO A 208 -18.75 -32.03 9.52
N GLY A 209 -19.10 -32.24 8.27
CA GLY A 209 -20.20 -33.10 7.87
C GLY A 209 -20.95 -32.70 6.59
N VAL A 210 -20.77 -31.50 6.06
CA VAL A 210 -21.57 -31.03 4.92
C VAL A 210 -20.83 -31.10 3.57
N LEU A 211 -19.49 -31.03 3.53
CA LEU A 211 -18.69 -31.36 2.33
C LEU A 211 -17.32 -31.89 2.76
N PRO A 212 -16.81 -32.99 2.22
CA PRO A 212 -15.44 -33.37 2.40
C PRO A 212 -14.58 -32.31 1.72
N ALA A 213 -13.72 -31.63 2.50
CA ALA A 213 -12.62 -30.89 1.94
C ALA A 213 -11.71 -31.90 1.24
N THR A 214 -11.92 -32.13 -0.03
CA THR A 214 -10.90 -32.71 -0.88
C THR A 214 -9.78 -31.68 -0.93
N ALA A 215 -8.86 -31.83 0.03
CA ALA A 215 -7.52 -31.23 -0.08
C ALA A 215 -6.83 -31.98 -1.24
N THR A 216 -7.21 -31.64 -2.47
CA THR A 216 -6.43 -31.98 -3.64
C THR A 216 -5.17 -31.11 -3.58
N ALA A 217 -4.02 -31.74 -3.63
CA ALA A 217 -2.70 -31.11 -3.62
C ALA A 217 -2.45 -30.17 -4.83
N ASP A 218 -3.42 -29.99 -5.69
CA ASP A 218 -3.50 -29.02 -6.77
C ASP A 218 -4.56 -27.98 -6.39
N ALA A 219 -4.18 -26.99 -5.57
CA ALA A 219 -4.98 -25.78 -5.48
C ALA A 219 -5.02 -25.16 -6.88
N PRO A 220 -6.20 -24.99 -7.50
CA PRO A 220 -6.29 -24.45 -8.85
C PRO A 220 -5.62 -23.08 -8.85
N ALA A 221 -4.72 -22.86 -9.83
CA ALA A 221 -4.05 -21.57 -10.01
C ALA A 221 -5.11 -20.46 -9.92
N ALA A 222 -4.85 -19.44 -9.09
CA ALA A 222 -5.83 -18.40 -8.85
C ALA A 222 -6.26 -17.78 -10.19
N SER A 223 -7.57 -17.69 -10.41
CA SER A 223 -8.10 -17.15 -11.65
C SER A 223 -7.79 -15.66 -11.76
N LEU A 224 -7.64 -15.13 -12.98
CA LEU A 224 -7.50 -13.68 -13.21
C LEU A 224 -8.63 -12.87 -12.56
N GLY A 225 -9.85 -13.44 -12.52
CA GLY A 225 -10.99 -12.84 -11.85
C GLY A 225 -10.80 -12.72 -10.34
N GLN A 226 -10.22 -13.71 -9.68
CA GLN A 226 -9.90 -13.66 -8.24
C GLN A 226 -8.83 -12.61 -7.95
N VAL A 227 -7.78 -12.55 -8.78
CA VAL A 227 -6.74 -11.51 -8.68
C VAL A 227 -7.34 -10.12 -8.87
N ALA A 228 -8.18 -9.93 -9.90
CA ALA A 228 -8.87 -8.67 -10.17
C ALA A 228 -9.75 -8.24 -8.98
N LEU A 229 -10.62 -9.12 -8.50
CA LEU A 229 -11.56 -8.82 -7.42
C LEU A 229 -10.83 -8.48 -6.11
N PHE A 230 -9.78 -9.24 -5.79
CA PHE A 230 -8.97 -8.98 -4.61
C PHE A 230 -8.27 -7.62 -4.70
N LEU A 231 -7.57 -7.33 -5.81
CA LEU A 231 -6.82 -6.09 -5.96
C LEU A 231 -7.73 -4.87 -6.14
N LEU A 232 -8.92 -5.04 -6.71
CA LEU A 232 -9.97 -4.03 -6.72
C LEU A 232 -10.40 -3.67 -5.27
N LYS A 233 -10.64 -4.68 -4.43
CA LYS A 233 -10.93 -4.51 -3.01
C LYS A 233 -9.78 -3.80 -2.29
N VAL A 234 -8.54 -4.21 -2.53
CA VAL A 234 -7.35 -3.54 -1.97
C VAL A 234 -7.34 -2.07 -2.37
N GLY A 235 -7.50 -1.76 -3.67
CA GLY A 235 -7.53 -0.39 -4.17
C GLY A 235 -8.65 0.46 -3.57
N ALA A 236 -9.85 -0.13 -3.40
CA ALA A 236 -11.02 0.56 -2.84
C ALA A 236 -10.90 0.87 -1.34
N PHE A 237 -10.16 0.05 -0.58
CA PHE A 237 -10.01 0.19 0.87
C PHE A 237 -8.60 0.56 1.30
N THR A 238 -7.77 1.02 0.37
CA THR A 238 -6.43 1.51 0.69
C THR A 238 -6.51 2.95 1.21
N PHE A 239 -5.99 3.18 2.40
CA PHE A 239 -5.86 4.49 3.04
C PHE A 239 -4.39 4.78 3.39
N GLY A 240 -4.08 6.02 3.76
CA GLY A 240 -2.74 6.38 4.24
C GLY A 240 -1.65 6.31 3.16
N GLY A 241 -1.98 6.72 1.93
CA GLY A 241 -0.99 6.79 0.85
C GLY A 241 -0.54 5.45 0.28
N GLY A 242 -1.37 4.41 0.40
CA GLY A 242 -1.04 3.06 -0.09
C GLY A 242 -0.58 2.09 1.00
N LEU A 243 -0.35 2.54 2.23
CA LEU A 243 0.22 1.69 3.29
C LEU A 243 -0.70 0.55 3.71
N THR A 244 -2.02 0.76 3.76
CA THR A 244 -2.98 -0.30 4.13
C THR A 244 -2.97 -1.50 3.19
N MET A 245 -2.50 -1.35 1.96
CA MET A 245 -2.29 -2.46 1.02
C MET A 245 -1.41 -3.56 1.65
N ILE A 246 -0.39 -3.18 2.43
CA ILE A 246 0.52 -4.12 3.10
C ILE A 246 -0.27 -5.08 3.99
N ALA A 247 -1.19 -4.53 4.78
CA ALA A 247 -2.04 -5.31 5.67
C ALA A 247 -2.98 -6.25 4.89
N PHE A 248 -3.62 -5.75 3.83
CA PHE A 248 -4.49 -6.58 2.98
C PHE A 248 -3.75 -7.74 2.34
N ILE A 249 -2.58 -7.48 1.75
CA ILE A 249 -1.80 -8.52 1.08
C ILE A 249 -1.26 -9.51 2.13
N GLN A 250 -0.74 -9.03 3.26
CA GLN A 250 -0.27 -9.88 4.34
C GLN A 250 -1.39 -10.80 4.87
N GLU A 251 -2.58 -10.28 5.08
CA GLU A 251 -3.69 -11.08 5.60
C GLU A 251 -4.20 -12.10 4.58
N GLN A 252 -4.54 -11.67 3.36
CA GLN A 252 -5.24 -12.52 2.40
C GLN A 252 -4.29 -13.31 1.51
N VAL A 253 -3.27 -12.68 0.93
CA VAL A 253 -2.39 -13.34 -0.04
C VAL A 253 -1.36 -14.21 0.63
N VAL A 254 -0.80 -13.77 1.77
CA VAL A 254 0.24 -14.52 2.47
C VAL A 254 -0.37 -15.50 3.47
N SER A 255 -1.27 -15.02 4.37
CA SER A 255 -1.73 -15.84 5.50
C SER A 255 -2.93 -16.73 5.16
N GLN A 256 -3.91 -16.27 4.35
CA GLN A 256 -5.13 -17.03 4.08
C GLN A 256 -5.03 -17.90 2.82
N TRP A 257 -4.54 -17.34 1.71
CA TRP A 257 -4.51 -18.05 0.41
C TRP A 257 -3.16 -18.67 0.08
N SER A 258 -2.10 -18.28 0.78
CA SER A 258 -0.72 -18.74 0.54
C SER A 258 -0.29 -18.58 -0.93
N TRP A 259 -0.79 -17.54 -1.62
CA TRP A 259 -0.38 -17.24 -3.01
C TRP A 259 1.07 -16.78 -3.08
N LEU A 260 1.56 -16.12 -2.02
CA LEU A 260 2.95 -15.74 -1.84
C LEU A 260 3.43 -16.21 -0.48
N THR A 261 4.69 -16.60 -0.41
CA THR A 261 5.39 -16.76 0.86
C THR A 261 5.64 -15.38 1.52
N PRO A 262 5.82 -15.32 2.84
CA PRO A 262 6.20 -14.07 3.51
C PRO A 262 7.45 -13.42 2.91
N GLN A 263 8.44 -14.23 2.52
CA GLN A 263 9.68 -13.73 1.90
C GLN A 263 9.42 -13.13 0.53
N GLU A 264 8.67 -13.80 -0.34
CA GLU A 264 8.29 -13.26 -1.65
C GLU A 264 7.52 -11.95 -1.52
N PHE A 265 6.70 -11.82 -0.49
CA PHE A 265 5.99 -10.57 -0.25
C PHE A 265 6.95 -9.44 0.17
N ILE A 266 7.93 -9.72 1.04
CA ILE A 266 8.98 -8.76 1.43
C ILE A 266 9.81 -8.35 0.21
N ASP A 267 10.18 -9.31 -0.65
CA ASP A 267 10.90 -9.04 -1.90
C ASP A 267 10.07 -8.13 -2.84
N GLY A 268 8.76 -8.40 -2.95
CA GLY A 268 7.85 -7.56 -3.72
C GLY A 268 7.71 -6.13 -3.16
N LEU A 269 7.69 -5.99 -1.84
CA LEU A 269 7.72 -4.68 -1.19
C LEU A 269 9.04 -3.96 -1.46
N ALA A 270 10.17 -4.68 -1.47
CA ALA A 270 11.48 -4.12 -1.77
C ALA A 270 11.56 -3.62 -3.23
N LEU A 271 11.12 -4.45 -4.19
CA LEU A 271 11.06 -4.07 -5.60
C LEU A 271 10.12 -2.88 -5.82
N GLY A 272 8.96 -2.87 -5.14
CA GLY A 272 8.01 -1.77 -5.17
C GLY A 272 8.58 -0.45 -4.62
N GLN A 273 9.42 -0.51 -3.59
CA GLN A 273 10.07 0.68 -3.03
C GLN A 273 11.24 1.19 -3.89
N LEU A 274 11.89 0.30 -4.66
CA LEU A 274 12.90 0.67 -5.66
C LEU A 274 12.26 1.26 -6.93
N THR A 275 10.97 1.10 -7.10
CA THR A 275 10.21 1.58 -8.25
C THR A 275 9.72 3.01 -8.01
N PRO A 276 9.84 3.94 -8.99
CA PRO A 276 9.22 5.25 -8.87
C PRO A 276 7.69 5.15 -8.92
N GLY A 277 7.01 6.17 -8.41
CA GLY A 277 5.54 6.22 -8.44
C GLY A 277 4.85 5.72 -7.16
N PRO A 278 3.56 5.36 -7.23
CA PRO A 278 2.76 5.05 -6.07
C PRO A 278 3.06 3.65 -5.48
N VAL A 279 3.10 3.54 -4.15
CA VAL A 279 3.36 2.26 -3.44
C VAL A 279 2.36 1.16 -3.83
N LEU A 280 1.12 1.52 -4.18
CA LEU A 280 0.09 0.58 -4.64
C LEU A 280 0.52 -0.22 -5.90
N MET A 281 1.59 0.20 -6.59
CA MET A 281 2.15 -0.53 -7.73
C MET A 281 2.58 -1.97 -7.38
N VAL A 282 2.86 -2.29 -6.12
CA VAL A 282 3.13 -3.67 -5.66
C VAL A 282 2.00 -4.64 -6.06
N ALA A 283 0.79 -4.15 -6.33
CA ALA A 283 -0.29 -4.94 -6.91
C ALA A 283 0.10 -5.62 -8.24
N ALA A 284 0.94 -4.97 -9.07
CA ALA A 284 1.48 -5.58 -10.29
C ALA A 284 2.38 -6.78 -9.99
N TYR A 285 3.24 -6.66 -8.98
CA TYR A 285 4.08 -7.76 -8.54
C TYR A 285 3.26 -8.96 -8.04
N VAL A 286 2.27 -8.69 -7.19
CA VAL A 286 1.36 -9.75 -6.68
C VAL A 286 0.65 -10.43 -7.85
N GLY A 287 0.06 -9.65 -8.75
CA GLY A 287 -0.60 -10.19 -9.95
C GLY A 287 0.33 -11.03 -10.81
N TYR A 288 1.57 -10.58 -11.02
CA TYR A 288 2.58 -11.32 -11.78
C TYR A 288 2.94 -12.66 -11.12
N LYS A 289 3.15 -12.68 -9.83
CA LYS A 289 3.48 -13.91 -9.08
C LYS A 289 2.36 -14.95 -9.14
N VAL A 290 1.11 -14.50 -9.20
CA VAL A 290 -0.06 -15.37 -9.16
C VAL A 290 -0.48 -15.85 -10.57
N ALA A 291 -0.45 -14.97 -11.56
CA ALA A 291 -0.98 -15.25 -12.90
C ALA A 291 -0.14 -14.65 -14.05
N GLY A 292 1.17 -14.52 -13.85
CA GLY A 292 2.09 -14.01 -14.85
C GLY A 292 1.80 -12.58 -15.31
N LEU A 293 2.22 -12.25 -16.54
CA LEU A 293 2.06 -10.90 -17.08
C LEU A 293 0.59 -10.45 -17.16
N ALA A 294 -0.32 -11.36 -17.51
CA ALA A 294 -1.75 -11.08 -17.53
C ALA A 294 -2.26 -10.69 -16.12
N GLY A 295 -1.82 -11.42 -15.09
CA GLY A 295 -2.11 -11.09 -13.69
C GLY A 295 -1.56 -9.73 -13.26
N ALA A 296 -0.36 -9.37 -13.71
CA ALA A 296 0.23 -8.05 -13.43
C ALA A 296 -0.59 -6.90 -14.01
N VAL A 297 -0.99 -7.02 -15.27
CA VAL A 297 -1.80 -5.99 -15.95
C VAL A 297 -3.17 -5.87 -15.31
N VAL A 298 -3.87 -6.99 -15.16
CA VAL A 298 -5.22 -7.04 -14.56
C VAL A 298 -5.18 -6.55 -13.12
N GLY A 299 -4.19 -6.99 -12.35
CA GLY A 299 -4.01 -6.59 -10.95
C GLY A 299 -3.74 -5.09 -10.79
N SER A 300 -2.89 -4.51 -11.64
CA SER A 300 -2.63 -3.07 -11.64
C SER A 300 -3.88 -2.27 -11.98
N ILE A 301 -4.56 -2.64 -13.06
CA ILE A 301 -5.81 -1.97 -13.46
C ILE A 301 -6.83 -2.04 -12.31
N ALA A 302 -7.05 -3.22 -11.75
CA ALA A 302 -8.00 -3.43 -10.66
C ALA A 302 -7.64 -2.60 -9.41
N ALA A 303 -6.36 -2.55 -9.03
CA ALA A 303 -5.92 -1.81 -7.85
C ALA A 303 -6.09 -0.28 -8.00
N PHE A 304 -5.83 0.26 -9.19
CA PHE A 304 -5.96 1.70 -9.42
C PHE A 304 -7.35 2.15 -9.83
N LEU A 305 -8.17 1.27 -10.40
CA LEU A 305 -9.52 1.58 -10.90
C LEU A 305 -10.39 2.32 -9.87
N PRO A 306 -10.47 1.93 -8.58
CA PRO A 306 -11.24 2.69 -7.59
C PRO A 306 -10.78 4.14 -7.45
N SER A 307 -9.47 4.40 -7.48
CA SER A 307 -8.91 5.75 -7.41
C SER A 307 -9.36 6.60 -8.61
N PHE A 308 -9.32 6.04 -9.83
CA PHE A 308 -9.77 6.71 -11.04
C PHE A 308 -11.28 6.99 -11.01
N VAL A 309 -12.08 5.97 -10.70
CA VAL A 309 -13.54 6.10 -10.64
C VAL A 309 -13.97 7.14 -9.61
N MET A 310 -13.45 7.05 -8.39
CA MET A 310 -13.80 7.99 -7.32
C MET A 310 -13.39 9.41 -7.66
N MET A 311 -12.17 9.63 -8.16
CA MET A 311 -11.71 10.98 -8.49
C MET A 311 -12.51 11.57 -9.64
N LEU A 312 -12.64 10.85 -10.76
CA LEU A 312 -13.34 11.37 -11.93
C LEU A 312 -14.85 11.58 -11.70
N ALA A 313 -15.47 10.79 -10.83
CA ALA A 313 -16.86 10.99 -10.41
C ALA A 313 -17.02 12.18 -9.44
N LEU A 314 -16.05 12.39 -8.54
CA LEU A 314 -16.15 13.42 -7.50
C LEU A 314 -15.72 14.80 -7.97
N LEU A 315 -14.76 14.89 -8.89
CA LEU A 315 -14.21 16.17 -9.35
C LEU A 315 -15.25 17.14 -9.93
N PRO A 316 -16.27 16.72 -10.69
CA PRO A 316 -17.33 17.61 -11.18
C PRO A 316 -18.19 18.23 -10.06
N VAL A 317 -18.32 17.55 -8.93
CA VAL A 317 -19.13 17.97 -7.77
C VAL A 317 -18.27 18.32 -6.56
N PHE A 318 -16.98 18.50 -6.76
CA PHE A 318 -15.97 18.67 -5.71
C PHE A 318 -16.33 19.76 -4.70
N ASP A 319 -16.75 20.93 -5.15
CA ASP A 319 -17.06 22.05 -4.26
C ASP A 319 -18.24 21.76 -3.32
N ARG A 320 -19.14 20.84 -3.68
CA ARG A 320 -20.21 20.33 -2.81
C ARG A 320 -19.71 19.21 -1.89
N ALA A 321 -18.90 18.29 -2.41
CA ALA A 321 -18.44 17.11 -1.67
C ALA A 321 -17.50 17.44 -0.49
N ARG A 322 -16.66 18.47 -0.61
CA ARG A 322 -15.71 18.89 0.43
C ARG A 322 -16.36 19.39 1.74
N THR A 323 -17.64 19.71 1.72
CA THR A 323 -18.38 20.23 2.87
C THR A 323 -19.05 19.15 3.72
N LEU A 324 -19.04 17.90 3.30
CA LEU A 324 -19.73 16.80 3.99
C LEU A 324 -19.09 16.47 5.34
N LYS A 325 -19.77 16.84 6.44
CA LYS A 325 -19.27 16.66 7.81
C LYS A 325 -19.18 15.18 8.23
N TRP A 326 -20.08 14.33 7.71
CA TRP A 326 -20.13 12.91 8.06
C TRP A 326 -18.94 12.11 7.50
N THR A 327 -18.44 12.45 6.31
CA THR A 327 -17.25 11.81 5.73
C THR A 327 -16.02 12.05 6.59
N ARG A 328 -15.81 13.27 7.08
CA ARG A 328 -14.71 13.59 8.00
C ARG A 328 -14.82 12.83 9.31
N ALA A 329 -16.03 12.65 9.83
CA ALA A 329 -16.26 11.89 11.06
C ALA A 329 -15.95 10.40 10.87
N ALA A 330 -16.41 9.79 9.78
CA ALA A 330 -16.09 8.40 9.45
C ALA A 330 -14.56 8.19 9.32
N LEU A 331 -13.86 9.10 8.62
CA LEU A 331 -12.41 9.04 8.45
C LEU A 331 -11.64 9.20 9.77
N ARG A 332 -12.15 9.98 10.73
CA ARG A 332 -11.59 10.07 12.08
C ARG A 332 -11.68 8.75 12.86
N GLY A 333 -12.54 7.83 12.45
CA GLY A 333 -12.57 6.45 12.95
C GLY A 333 -11.68 5.51 12.14
N ILE A 334 -11.75 5.59 10.80
CA ILE A 334 -10.99 4.71 9.89
C ILE A 334 -9.48 4.92 10.02
N ALA A 335 -9.00 6.17 10.03
CA ALA A 335 -7.57 6.44 10.04
C ALA A 335 -6.82 5.86 11.26
N PRO A 336 -7.32 5.98 12.51
CA PRO A 336 -6.75 5.26 13.65
C PRO A 336 -6.77 3.74 13.50
N ALA A 337 -7.85 3.17 12.97
CA ALA A 337 -7.96 1.73 12.76
C ALA A 337 -6.90 1.22 11.77
N VAL A 338 -6.62 1.99 10.71
CA VAL A 338 -5.51 1.72 9.78
C VAL A 338 -4.18 1.59 10.52
N ILE A 339 -3.89 2.49 11.47
CA ILE A 339 -2.64 2.42 12.25
C ILE A 339 -2.57 1.13 13.06
N GLY A 340 -3.66 0.75 13.72
CA GLY A 340 -3.73 -0.50 14.50
C GLY A 340 -3.49 -1.73 13.63
N VAL A 341 -4.19 -1.83 12.51
CA VAL A 341 -4.05 -2.96 11.56
C VAL A 341 -2.65 -3.02 10.95
N LEU A 342 -2.07 -1.87 10.55
CA LEU A 342 -0.71 -1.80 10.02
C LEU A 342 0.34 -2.24 11.05
N ALA A 343 0.20 -1.83 12.31
CA ALA A 343 1.11 -2.26 13.37
C ALA A 343 1.12 -3.79 13.50
N VAL A 344 -0.05 -4.43 13.47
CA VAL A 344 -0.16 -5.90 13.50
C VAL A 344 0.51 -6.54 12.28
N SER A 345 0.31 -5.98 11.09
CA SER A 345 0.92 -6.52 9.86
C SER A 345 2.43 -6.43 9.88
N LEU A 346 3.00 -5.33 10.40
CA LEU A 346 4.45 -5.17 10.55
C LEU A 346 5.02 -6.18 11.57
N VAL A 347 4.32 -6.42 12.67
CA VAL A 347 4.72 -7.44 13.66
C VAL A 347 4.72 -8.84 13.04
N ARG A 348 3.71 -9.17 12.21
CA ARG A 348 3.65 -10.47 11.51
C ARG A 348 4.76 -10.64 10.47
N LEU A 349 5.21 -9.55 9.83
CA LEU A 349 6.30 -9.58 8.85
C LEU A 349 7.69 -9.58 9.51
N ALA A 350 7.81 -9.06 10.72
CA ALA A 350 9.09 -8.88 11.40
C ALA A 350 9.95 -10.15 11.48
N PRO A 351 9.45 -11.35 11.85
CA PRO A 351 10.28 -12.56 11.92
C PRO A 351 10.92 -12.95 10.58
N HIS A 352 10.26 -12.63 9.47
CA HIS A 352 10.75 -12.96 8.12
C HIS A 352 11.70 -11.90 7.56
N ALA A 353 11.48 -10.63 7.93
CA ALA A 353 12.33 -9.51 7.50
C ALA A 353 13.60 -9.38 8.37
N VAL A 354 13.57 -9.89 9.60
CA VAL A 354 14.64 -9.74 10.62
C VAL A 354 14.98 -11.11 11.23
N PRO A 355 15.60 -12.01 10.44
CA PRO A 355 15.89 -13.37 10.91
C PRO A 355 17.07 -13.46 11.88
N ASP A 356 17.94 -12.44 11.95
CA ASP A 356 19.14 -12.46 12.79
C ASP A 356 19.56 -11.08 13.30
N VAL A 357 20.61 -11.04 14.12
CA VAL A 357 21.13 -9.82 14.76
C VAL A 357 21.61 -8.78 13.73
N PHE A 358 22.17 -9.22 12.59
CA PHE A 358 22.60 -8.30 11.52
C PHE A 358 21.38 -7.60 10.90
N ALA A 359 20.32 -8.33 10.62
CA ALA A 359 19.07 -7.78 10.10
C ALA A 359 18.43 -6.84 11.13
N LEU A 360 18.47 -7.17 12.43
CA LEU A 360 18.00 -6.30 13.50
C LEU A 360 18.81 -5.00 13.58
N ALA A 361 20.13 -5.07 13.50
CA ALA A 361 20.97 -3.88 13.46
C ALA A 361 20.70 -3.01 12.23
N THR A 362 20.48 -3.63 11.06
CA THR A 362 20.12 -2.94 9.83
C THR A 362 18.77 -2.27 9.94
N LEU A 363 17.77 -2.92 10.52
CA LEU A 363 16.45 -2.34 10.82
C LEU A 363 16.59 -1.12 11.73
N ALA A 364 17.30 -1.28 12.87
CA ALA A 364 17.50 -0.21 13.84
C ALA A 364 18.23 0.99 13.21
N ALA A 365 19.31 0.75 12.46
CA ALA A 365 20.03 1.79 11.74
C ALA A 365 19.11 2.51 10.73
N THR A 366 18.29 1.77 9.98
CA THR A 366 17.33 2.34 9.03
C THR A 366 16.33 3.26 9.74
N VAL A 367 15.73 2.80 10.84
CA VAL A 367 14.78 3.59 11.62
C VAL A 367 15.45 4.86 12.15
N VAL A 368 16.63 4.75 12.74
CA VAL A 368 17.39 5.88 13.27
C VAL A 368 17.74 6.89 12.17
N ILE A 369 18.27 6.41 11.03
CA ILE A 369 18.62 7.27 9.90
C ILE A 369 17.41 8.03 9.37
N LEU A 370 16.28 7.35 9.17
CA LEU A 370 15.07 7.97 8.64
C LEU A 370 14.33 8.86 9.66
N MET A 371 14.54 8.66 10.96
CA MET A 371 13.97 9.48 12.03
C MET A 371 14.76 10.74 12.27
N LEU A 372 16.10 10.63 12.31
CA LEU A 372 17.00 11.75 12.67
C LEU A 372 17.42 12.58 11.45
N TRP A 373 17.62 11.93 10.30
CA TRP A 373 18.07 12.61 9.08
C TRP A 373 17.00 12.52 7.98
N ARG A 374 16.83 13.59 7.20
CA ARG A 374 15.95 13.63 6.03
C ARG A 374 16.60 12.97 4.80
N VAL A 375 17.06 11.73 4.97
CA VAL A 375 17.72 10.99 3.88
C VAL A 375 16.68 10.44 2.91
N ASN A 376 17.01 10.46 1.62
CA ASN A 376 16.16 9.84 0.59
C ASN A 376 16.10 8.32 0.82
N THR A 377 14.88 7.77 0.82
CA THR A 377 14.60 6.35 1.00
C THR A 377 15.43 5.44 0.09
N ILE A 378 15.64 5.85 -1.18
CA ILE A 378 16.46 5.08 -2.14
C ILE A 378 17.90 4.93 -1.66
N LYS A 379 18.52 5.98 -1.11
CA LYS A 379 19.89 5.90 -0.60
C LYS A 379 19.99 4.87 0.54
N VAL A 380 19.00 4.84 1.41
CA VAL A 380 18.94 3.86 2.51
C VAL A 380 18.76 2.44 1.96
N MET A 381 17.91 2.26 0.95
CA MET A 381 17.72 0.98 0.29
C MET A 381 18.98 0.49 -0.43
N LEU A 382 19.64 1.34 -1.19
CA LEU A 382 20.91 0.99 -1.84
C LEU A 382 21.98 0.63 -0.80
N GLY A 383 22.06 1.36 0.32
CA GLY A 383 22.91 1.02 1.44
C GLY A 383 22.61 -0.37 2.02
N GLY A 384 21.34 -0.68 2.24
CA GLY A 384 20.90 -2.00 2.72
C GLY A 384 21.24 -3.14 1.74
N ALA A 385 21.01 -2.93 0.44
CA ALA A 385 21.38 -3.90 -0.59
C ALA A 385 22.88 -4.17 -0.60
N VAL A 386 23.71 -3.11 -0.56
CA VAL A 386 25.18 -3.23 -0.50
C VAL A 386 25.63 -3.98 0.76
N LEU A 387 25.05 -3.65 1.92
CA LEU A 387 25.37 -4.36 3.18
C LEU A 387 25.01 -5.84 3.12
N GLY A 388 23.85 -6.17 2.54
CA GLY A 388 23.44 -7.57 2.36
C GLY A 388 24.34 -8.35 1.41
N ILE A 389 24.77 -7.72 0.29
CA ILE A 389 25.76 -8.31 -0.65
C ILE A 389 27.11 -8.51 0.04
N ALA A 390 27.60 -7.50 0.74
CA ALA A 390 28.88 -7.59 1.46
C ALA A 390 28.86 -8.73 2.48
N ARG A 391 27.78 -8.86 3.27
CA ARG A 391 27.60 -9.98 4.21
C ARG A 391 27.61 -11.34 3.50
N SER A 392 26.87 -11.47 2.39
CA SER A 392 26.81 -12.74 1.66
C SER A 392 28.18 -13.16 1.11
N ARG A 393 29.00 -12.22 0.67
CA ARG A 393 30.37 -12.47 0.23
C ARG A 393 31.29 -12.84 1.40
N LEU A 394 31.21 -12.14 2.53
CA LEU A 394 31.99 -12.47 3.72
C LEU A 394 31.71 -13.89 4.23
N LEU A 395 30.44 -14.31 4.26
CA LEU A 395 30.04 -15.66 4.65
C LEU A 395 30.42 -16.74 3.64
N SER A 396 30.70 -16.39 2.39
CA SER A 396 31.18 -17.32 1.35
C SER A 396 32.69 -17.54 1.38
N LEU A 397 33.46 -16.76 2.13
CA LEU A 397 34.92 -16.94 2.29
C LEU A 397 35.24 -18.23 3.04
N PRO A 398 36.25 -18.99 2.60
CA PRO A 398 36.58 -20.28 3.22
C PRO A 398 36.94 -20.19 4.72
N VAL A 399 37.55 -19.09 5.14
CA VAL A 399 37.94 -18.81 6.52
C VAL A 399 36.71 -18.70 7.45
N THR A 400 35.63 -18.06 7.01
CA THR A 400 34.40 -17.94 7.83
C THR A 400 33.63 -19.27 7.92
N ARG A 401 33.67 -20.11 6.89
CA ARG A 401 33.09 -21.47 6.94
C ARG A 401 33.78 -22.38 7.96
N SER A 402 35.11 -22.32 8.08
CA SER A 402 35.85 -23.11 9.04
C SER A 402 35.58 -22.69 10.49
N LEU A 403 35.43 -21.38 10.75
CA LEU A 403 35.10 -20.85 12.07
C LEU A 403 33.66 -21.21 12.51
N LEU A 404 32.68 -21.11 11.59
CA LEU A 404 31.30 -21.51 11.89
C LEU A 404 31.16 -23.02 12.16
N SER A 405 31.88 -23.87 11.42
CA SER A 405 31.85 -25.30 11.65
C SER A 405 32.56 -25.73 12.97
N ALA A 406 33.47 -24.92 13.48
CA ALA A 406 34.12 -25.14 14.77
C ALA A 406 33.17 -24.79 15.94
N VAL A 407 32.37 -23.69 15.81
CA VAL A 407 31.42 -23.25 16.85
C VAL A 407 30.17 -24.15 16.93
N THR A 408 29.78 -24.82 15.85
CA THR A 408 28.62 -25.74 15.86
C THR A 408 28.98 -27.16 16.34
N ARG A 409 30.27 -27.46 16.57
CA ARG A 409 30.74 -28.73 17.10
C ARG A 409 31.12 -28.70 18.60
N SER A 410 31.07 -27.51 19.19
CA SER A 410 31.16 -27.26 20.63
C SER A 410 29.78 -27.13 21.28
#